data_4000d7997149adefa968526d5e24196f
#
_entry.id   4000d7997149adefa968526d5e24196f
#
_cell.length_a   1.000
_cell.length_b   1.000
_cell.length_c   1.000
_cell.angle_alpha   90.00
_cell.angle_beta   90.00
_cell.angle_gamma   90.00
#
_symmetry.space_group_name_H-M   'P 1'
#
loop_
_entity.id
_entity.type
_entity.pdbx_description
1 polymer ?
#
loop_
_entity_poly.entity_id
_entity_poly.type
_entity_poly.pdbx_seq_one_letter_code
_entity_poly.pdbx_strand_id
1 'polypeptide(L)'
;MAAEDRCHFPYEETFMLFSSIPFLYYFLPAVLIAYFLAPQKLKNAVLLLFSLVFYGWGEPKLVFLMLFTIAVFYVCGLAIGQAKQHRWKKFWLTVSVVVSLGLLGVFKYADFFLNSVNAVTGLGLPLLKLALPVGISFYTFQCLSYTMDVYRGTAAVQKDPVAFGAYVTLFPQLIAGPIVRYVDVARELEHRT
;
A
#
# COMPACT_ATOMS: atom_id res chain seq x y z
N MET A 1 -28.25 -38.29 11.23
CA MET A 1 -26.81 -38.50 11.04
C MET A 1 -26.38 -37.51 9.96
N ALA A 2 -26.18 -36.27 10.38
CA ALA A 2 -25.91 -35.13 9.52
C ALA A 2 -24.36 -34.98 9.44
N ALA A 3 -23.83 -35.12 8.21
CA ALA A 3 -22.44 -34.85 7.91
C ALA A 3 -22.22 -33.34 7.98
N GLU A 4 -21.40 -32.93 8.89
CA GLU A 4 -20.87 -31.59 9.05
C GLU A 4 -19.87 -31.36 7.91
N ASP A 5 -20.33 -30.78 6.80
CA ASP A 5 -19.48 -30.24 5.77
C ASP A 5 -18.74 -29.02 6.35
N ARG A 6 -17.58 -29.29 6.96
CA ARG A 6 -16.59 -28.28 7.23
C ARG A 6 -16.05 -27.79 5.88
N CYS A 7 -16.55 -26.67 5.41
CA CYS A 7 -15.89 -25.88 4.38
C CYS A 7 -14.48 -25.55 4.85
N HIS A 8 -13.53 -26.37 4.47
CA HIS A 8 -12.12 -26.11 4.62
C HIS A 8 -11.75 -25.04 3.61
N PHE A 9 -11.67 -23.78 4.05
CA PHE A 9 -11.07 -22.73 3.26
C PHE A 9 -9.54 -22.92 3.31
N PRO A 10 -8.89 -23.36 2.23
CA PRO A 10 -7.45 -23.67 2.23
C PRO A 10 -6.54 -22.43 2.24
N TYR A 11 -7.10 -21.23 2.44
CA TYR A 11 -6.36 -19.97 2.40
C TYR A 11 -5.98 -19.39 3.76
N GLU A 12 -6.41 -19.99 4.88
CA GLU A 12 -6.17 -19.40 6.21
C GLU A 12 -4.76 -19.60 6.77
N GLU A 13 -3.98 -20.57 6.26
CA GLU A 13 -2.69 -20.92 6.87
C GLU A 13 -1.49 -20.11 6.37
N THR A 14 -1.64 -19.31 5.29
CA THR A 14 -0.47 -18.66 4.67
C THR A 14 -0.32 -17.18 5.02
N PHE A 15 -1.36 -16.55 5.59
CA PHE A 15 -1.30 -15.14 5.93
C PHE A 15 -0.84 -14.92 7.37
N MET A 16 0.29 -14.21 7.54
CA MET A 16 0.76 -13.83 8.88
C MET A 16 -0.17 -12.74 9.43
N LEU A 17 -1.18 -13.15 10.18
CA LEU A 17 -2.09 -12.22 10.86
C LEU A 17 -1.35 -11.52 12.01
N PHE A 18 -1.69 -10.25 12.30
CA PHE A 18 -1.16 -9.53 13.47
C PHE A 18 -1.39 -10.24 14.79
N SER A 19 -2.46 -11.02 14.89
CA SER A 19 -2.82 -11.82 16.07
C SER A 19 -2.12 -13.18 16.12
N SER A 20 -1.33 -13.52 15.10
CA SER A 20 -0.66 -14.83 15.06
C SER A 20 0.52 -14.89 16.04
N ILE A 21 0.71 -16.05 16.66
CA ILE A 21 1.83 -16.31 17.56
C ILE A 21 3.19 -16.04 16.87
N PRO A 22 3.43 -16.49 15.62
CA PRO A 22 4.68 -16.19 14.92
C PRO A 22 4.95 -14.70 14.74
N PHE A 23 3.91 -13.90 14.49
CA PHE A 23 4.07 -12.46 14.38
C PHE A 23 4.52 -11.83 15.69
N LEU A 24 3.81 -12.11 16.79
CA LEU A 24 4.05 -11.47 18.08
C LEU A 24 5.37 -11.89 18.72
N TYR A 25 5.72 -13.18 18.66
CA TYR A 25 6.87 -13.71 19.39
C TYR A 25 8.17 -13.73 18.57
N TYR A 26 8.11 -13.78 17.26
CA TYR A 26 9.31 -13.83 16.41
C TYR A 26 9.48 -12.59 15.55
N PHE A 27 8.48 -12.24 14.75
CA PHE A 27 8.62 -11.15 13.80
C PHE A 27 8.74 -9.79 14.47
N LEU A 28 7.83 -9.44 15.38
CA LEU A 28 7.82 -8.15 16.04
C LEU A 28 9.08 -7.89 16.87
N PRO A 29 9.56 -8.84 17.74
CA PRO A 29 10.83 -8.66 18.44
C PRO A 29 12.03 -8.54 17.47
N ALA A 30 12.07 -9.32 16.39
CA ALA A 30 13.15 -9.23 15.40
C ALA A 30 13.18 -7.85 14.73
N VAL A 31 12.02 -7.31 14.34
CA VAL A 31 11.92 -5.94 13.80
C VAL A 31 12.41 -4.91 14.80
N LEU A 32 11.96 -4.99 16.06
CA LEU A 32 12.36 -4.03 17.11
C LEU A 32 13.87 -4.09 17.37
N ILE A 33 14.44 -5.28 17.52
CA ILE A 33 15.88 -5.45 17.71
C ILE A 33 16.66 -4.87 16.53
N ALA A 34 16.29 -5.23 15.30
CA ALA A 34 16.92 -4.71 14.10
C ALA A 34 16.80 -3.18 14.00
N TYR A 35 15.64 -2.63 14.34
CA TYR A 35 15.39 -1.20 14.32
C TYR A 35 16.23 -0.42 15.35
N PHE A 36 16.34 -0.94 16.58
CA PHE A 36 17.14 -0.27 17.63
C PHE A 36 18.64 -0.41 17.40
N LEU A 37 19.11 -1.52 16.82
CA LEU A 37 20.51 -1.72 16.44
C LEU A 37 20.92 -0.93 15.20
N ALA A 38 19.97 -0.57 14.33
CA ALA A 38 20.28 0.14 13.09
C ALA A 38 20.70 1.60 13.36
N PRO A 39 21.72 2.10 12.67
CA PRO A 39 22.06 3.52 12.71
C PRO A 39 20.92 4.36 12.14
N GLN A 40 20.83 5.63 12.57
CA GLN A 40 19.74 6.55 12.20
C GLN A 40 19.41 6.57 10.71
N LYS A 41 20.46 6.53 9.85
CA LYS A 41 20.30 6.55 8.39
C LYS A 41 19.67 5.29 7.80
N LEU A 42 19.80 4.15 8.48
CA LEU A 42 19.29 2.85 8.00
C LEU A 42 17.92 2.47 8.60
N LYS A 43 17.42 3.21 9.58
CA LYS A 43 16.15 2.90 10.25
C LYS A 43 14.98 2.81 9.26
N ASN A 44 14.90 3.73 8.29
CA ASN A 44 13.86 3.69 7.26
C ASN A 44 14.00 2.48 6.34
N ALA A 45 15.24 2.11 5.99
CA ALA A 45 15.50 0.92 5.17
C ALA A 45 15.14 -0.38 5.91
N VAL A 46 15.43 -0.46 7.21
CA VAL A 46 15.01 -1.60 8.05
C VAL A 46 13.50 -1.72 8.09
N LEU A 47 12.77 -0.62 8.35
CA LEU A 47 11.32 -0.63 8.36
C LEU A 47 10.75 -1.03 7.00
N LEU A 48 11.27 -0.48 5.90
CA LEU A 48 10.87 -0.83 4.55
C LEU A 48 11.07 -2.32 4.28
N LEU A 49 12.26 -2.84 4.59
CA LEU A 49 12.62 -4.24 4.35
C LEU A 49 11.68 -5.20 5.10
N PHE A 50 11.53 -5.00 6.41
CA PHE A 50 10.66 -5.85 7.22
C PHE A 50 9.19 -5.72 6.81
N SER A 51 8.73 -4.54 6.44
CA SER A 51 7.36 -4.35 5.93
C SER A 51 7.15 -5.09 4.60
N LEU A 52 8.12 -5.06 3.70
CA LEU A 52 8.06 -5.81 2.44
C LEU A 52 8.12 -7.32 2.67
N VAL A 53 8.94 -7.79 3.61
CA VAL A 53 9.00 -9.21 3.99
C VAL A 53 7.65 -9.65 4.56
N PHE A 54 7.06 -8.85 5.46
CA PHE A 54 5.76 -9.14 6.05
C PHE A 54 4.66 -9.24 4.98
N TYR A 55 4.61 -8.26 4.08
CA TYR A 55 3.64 -8.26 2.98
C TYR A 55 3.88 -9.40 1.99
N GLY A 56 5.14 -9.64 1.65
CA GLY A 56 5.54 -10.71 0.72
C GLY A 56 5.32 -12.12 1.25
N TRP A 57 5.28 -12.28 2.57
CA TRP A 57 4.93 -13.56 3.19
C TRP A 57 3.52 -14.01 2.83
N GLY A 58 2.56 -13.06 2.84
CA GLY A 58 1.18 -13.35 2.45
C GLY A 58 0.99 -13.46 0.94
N GLU A 59 1.52 -12.47 0.19
CA GLU A 59 1.23 -12.33 -1.24
C GLU A 59 2.46 -11.88 -2.06
N PRO A 60 3.40 -12.79 -2.34
CA PRO A 60 4.68 -12.42 -2.95
C PRO A 60 4.55 -11.77 -4.33
N LYS A 61 3.54 -12.17 -5.12
CA LYS A 61 3.30 -11.60 -6.46
C LYS A 61 2.81 -10.16 -6.40
N LEU A 62 2.06 -9.80 -5.37
CA LEU A 62 1.44 -8.49 -5.24
C LEU A 62 2.38 -7.44 -4.61
N VAL A 63 3.53 -7.87 -4.05
CA VAL A 63 4.63 -6.96 -3.65
C VAL A 63 5.08 -6.09 -4.83
N PHE A 64 5.17 -6.66 -6.03
CA PHE A 64 5.57 -5.90 -7.21
C PHE A 64 4.56 -4.81 -7.58
N LEU A 65 3.26 -5.08 -7.40
CA LEU A 65 2.21 -4.08 -7.62
C LEU A 65 2.33 -2.93 -6.61
N MET A 66 2.58 -3.26 -5.35
CA MET A 66 2.79 -2.26 -4.30
C MET A 66 4.02 -1.41 -4.58
N LEU A 67 5.16 -2.02 -4.94
CA LEU A 67 6.38 -1.30 -5.32
C LEU A 67 6.17 -0.42 -6.55
N PHE A 68 5.46 -0.91 -7.57
CA PHE A 68 5.08 -0.12 -8.73
C PHE A 68 4.24 1.10 -8.32
N THR A 69 3.24 0.91 -7.47
CA THR A 69 2.41 2.00 -6.95
C THR A 69 3.26 3.03 -6.22
N ILE A 70 4.13 2.61 -5.30
CA ILE A 70 5.06 3.49 -4.58
C ILE A 70 5.91 4.31 -5.55
N ALA A 71 6.51 3.66 -6.56
CA ALA A 71 7.35 4.32 -7.55
C ALA A 71 6.59 5.38 -8.35
N VAL A 72 5.38 5.06 -8.84
CA VAL A 72 4.54 6.01 -9.58
C VAL A 72 4.18 7.23 -8.73
N PHE A 73 3.71 7.02 -7.51
CA PHE A 73 3.30 8.14 -6.64
C PHE A 73 4.49 8.95 -6.13
N TYR A 74 5.64 8.32 -5.91
CA TYR A 74 6.88 9.02 -5.60
C TYR A 74 7.28 9.97 -6.74
N VAL A 75 7.29 9.47 -7.98
CA VAL A 75 7.59 10.30 -9.16
C VAL A 75 6.56 11.42 -9.34
N CYS A 76 5.26 11.13 -9.17
CA CYS A 76 4.22 12.16 -9.21
C CYS A 76 4.44 13.24 -8.14
N GLY A 77 4.77 12.85 -6.90
CA GLY A 77 5.08 13.78 -5.81
C GLY A 77 6.28 14.68 -6.12
N LEU A 78 7.38 14.10 -6.62
CA LEU A 78 8.56 14.85 -7.06
C LEU A 78 8.22 15.83 -8.19
N ALA A 79 7.47 15.36 -9.19
CA ALA A 79 7.08 16.18 -10.34
C ALA A 79 6.17 17.34 -9.94
N ILE A 80 5.21 17.13 -9.02
CA ILE A 80 4.37 18.19 -8.47
C ILE A 80 5.23 19.23 -7.73
N GLY A 81 6.19 18.78 -6.91
CA GLY A 81 7.03 19.68 -6.14
C GLY A 81 8.01 20.51 -6.98
N GLN A 82 8.53 19.94 -8.06
CA GLN A 82 9.45 20.62 -8.98
C GLN A 82 8.75 21.51 -10.02
N ALA A 83 7.45 21.30 -10.26
CA ALA A 83 6.71 22.04 -11.27
C ALA A 83 6.56 23.52 -10.88
N LYS A 84 7.08 24.42 -11.72
CA LYS A 84 6.97 25.88 -11.55
C LYS A 84 5.58 26.41 -11.94
N GLN A 85 4.95 25.79 -12.94
CA GLN A 85 3.63 26.22 -13.44
C GLN A 85 2.52 25.39 -12.81
N HIS A 86 1.44 26.05 -12.41
CA HIS A 86 0.25 25.42 -11.83
C HIS A 86 -0.39 24.37 -12.75
N ARG A 87 -0.31 24.56 -14.08
CA ARG A 87 -0.84 23.59 -15.07
C ARG A 87 -0.14 22.23 -14.97
N TRP A 88 1.19 22.22 -14.82
CA TRP A 88 1.96 20.98 -14.66
C TRP A 88 1.72 20.31 -13.31
N LYS A 89 1.56 21.07 -12.23
CA LYS A 89 1.15 20.52 -10.93
C LYS A 89 -0.19 19.80 -11.03
N LYS A 90 -1.18 20.44 -11.67
CA LYS A 90 -2.51 19.87 -11.88
C LYS A 90 -2.45 18.62 -12.75
N PHE A 91 -1.64 18.61 -13.81
CA PHE A 91 -1.45 17.45 -14.69
C PHE A 91 -0.95 16.21 -13.89
N TRP A 92 0.12 16.37 -13.11
CA TRP A 92 0.67 15.27 -12.33
C TRP A 92 -0.27 14.80 -11.21
N LEU A 93 -1.01 15.71 -10.62
CA LEU A 93 -2.08 15.34 -9.68
C LEU A 93 -3.18 14.53 -10.39
N THR A 94 -3.60 14.94 -11.59
CA THR A 94 -4.59 14.19 -12.37
C THR A 94 -4.08 12.79 -12.72
N VAL A 95 -2.80 12.66 -13.11
CA VAL A 95 -2.17 11.36 -13.34
C VAL A 95 -2.24 10.48 -12.09
N SER A 96 -1.92 11.02 -10.91
CA SER A 96 -1.99 10.25 -9.66
C SER A 96 -3.41 9.79 -9.33
N VAL A 97 -4.41 10.63 -9.56
CA VAL A 97 -5.83 10.28 -9.39
C VAL A 97 -6.25 9.18 -10.36
N VAL A 98 -5.91 9.32 -11.64
CA VAL A 98 -6.25 8.33 -12.67
C VAL A 98 -5.60 6.98 -12.38
N VAL A 99 -4.33 6.97 -11.96
CA VAL A 99 -3.64 5.72 -11.56
C VAL A 99 -4.31 5.10 -10.33
N SER A 100 -4.66 5.90 -9.31
CA SER A 100 -5.38 5.40 -8.13
C SER A 100 -6.71 4.74 -8.49
N LEU A 101 -7.53 5.45 -9.26
CA LEU A 101 -8.83 4.94 -9.68
C LEU A 101 -8.69 3.74 -10.63
N GLY A 102 -7.69 3.74 -11.51
CA GLY A 102 -7.39 2.62 -12.40
C GLY A 102 -6.99 1.36 -11.63
N LEU A 103 -6.09 1.47 -10.65
CA LEU A 103 -5.69 0.35 -9.81
C LEU A 103 -6.89 -0.23 -9.03
N LEU A 104 -7.67 0.64 -8.38
CA LEU A 104 -8.87 0.21 -7.66
C LEU A 104 -9.93 -0.35 -8.59
N GLY A 105 -10.12 0.28 -9.76
CA GLY A 105 -11.07 -0.17 -10.78
C GLY A 105 -10.75 -1.57 -11.27
N VAL A 106 -9.49 -1.84 -11.58
CA VAL A 106 -9.06 -3.14 -12.10
C VAL A 106 -9.07 -4.21 -11.01
N PHE A 107 -8.43 -3.97 -9.88
CA PHE A 107 -8.25 -5.03 -8.87
C PHE A 107 -9.45 -5.22 -7.94
N LYS A 108 -10.22 -4.19 -7.69
CA LYS A 108 -11.35 -4.26 -6.74
C LYS A 108 -12.71 -4.34 -7.42
N TYR A 109 -12.87 -3.64 -8.53
CA TYR A 109 -14.19 -3.46 -9.14
C TYR A 109 -14.38 -4.10 -10.52
N ALA A 110 -13.32 -4.64 -11.16
CA ALA A 110 -13.45 -5.23 -12.49
C ALA A 110 -14.46 -6.39 -12.53
N ASP A 111 -14.35 -7.34 -11.61
CA ASP A 111 -15.25 -8.49 -11.59
C ASP A 111 -16.69 -8.10 -11.22
N PHE A 112 -16.86 -7.06 -10.38
CA PHE A 112 -18.19 -6.50 -10.09
C PHE A 112 -18.84 -5.90 -11.35
N PHE A 113 -18.07 -5.11 -12.13
CA PHE A 113 -18.58 -4.54 -13.38
C PHE A 113 -18.87 -5.63 -14.42
N LEU A 114 -17.98 -6.61 -14.59
CA LEU A 114 -18.18 -7.72 -15.50
C LEU A 114 -19.43 -8.54 -15.13
N ASN A 115 -19.62 -8.82 -13.84
CA ASN A 115 -20.84 -9.50 -13.37
C ASN A 115 -22.10 -8.67 -13.65
N SER A 116 -22.05 -7.36 -13.42
CA SER A 116 -23.19 -6.46 -13.67
C SER A 116 -23.52 -6.40 -15.16
N VAL A 117 -22.50 -6.31 -16.03
CA VAL A 117 -22.68 -6.35 -17.50
C VAL A 117 -23.27 -7.69 -17.93
N ASN A 118 -22.74 -8.80 -17.42
CA ASN A 118 -23.26 -10.14 -17.76
C ASN A 118 -24.73 -10.30 -17.32
N ALA A 119 -25.08 -9.78 -16.16
CA ALA A 119 -26.46 -9.84 -15.65
C ALA A 119 -27.45 -9.07 -16.54
N VAL A 120 -27.02 -7.93 -17.11
CA VAL A 120 -27.86 -7.08 -17.96
C VAL A 120 -27.87 -7.53 -19.41
N THR A 121 -26.72 -7.95 -19.94
CA THR A 121 -26.56 -8.24 -21.38
C THR A 121 -26.63 -9.72 -21.73
N GLY A 122 -26.43 -10.63 -20.76
CA GLY A 122 -26.35 -12.07 -21.00
C GLY A 122 -25.12 -12.54 -21.80
N LEU A 123 -24.09 -11.66 -21.99
CA LEU A 123 -22.94 -11.93 -22.84
C LEU A 123 -21.97 -13.01 -22.34
N GLY A 124 -22.06 -13.39 -21.05
CA GLY A 124 -21.20 -14.44 -20.49
C GLY A 124 -19.69 -14.09 -20.50
N LEU A 125 -19.34 -12.81 -20.32
CA LEU A 125 -17.93 -12.37 -20.30
C LEU A 125 -17.15 -13.08 -19.18
N PRO A 126 -15.92 -13.57 -19.45
CA PRO A 126 -15.13 -14.23 -18.44
C PRO A 126 -14.73 -13.27 -17.32
N LEU A 127 -14.88 -13.70 -16.07
CA LEU A 127 -14.40 -12.95 -14.91
C LEU A 127 -12.87 -13.03 -14.84
N LEU A 128 -12.25 -11.92 -14.47
CA LEU A 128 -10.79 -11.84 -14.35
C LEU A 128 -10.25 -12.62 -13.15
N LYS A 129 -11.08 -12.82 -12.10
CA LYS A 129 -10.73 -13.53 -10.85
C LYS A 129 -9.37 -13.09 -10.30
N LEU A 130 -9.09 -11.77 -10.37
CA LEU A 130 -7.85 -11.23 -9.85
C LEU A 130 -7.84 -11.35 -8.33
N ALA A 131 -6.71 -11.85 -7.79
CA ALA A 131 -6.50 -11.81 -6.35
C ALA A 131 -6.52 -10.34 -5.89
N LEU A 132 -7.37 -10.04 -4.90
CA LEU A 132 -7.46 -8.69 -4.35
C LEU A 132 -6.27 -8.46 -3.42
N PRO A 133 -5.33 -7.56 -3.74
CA PRO A 133 -4.20 -7.28 -2.87
C PRO A 133 -4.68 -6.77 -1.51
N VAL A 134 -4.19 -7.38 -0.43
CA VAL A 134 -4.48 -6.90 0.92
C VAL A 134 -3.97 -5.47 1.06
N GLY A 135 -4.82 -4.60 1.57
CA GLY A 135 -4.47 -3.20 1.77
C GLY A 135 -4.42 -2.32 0.53
N ILE A 136 -4.77 -2.81 -0.70
CA ILE A 136 -4.69 -2.00 -1.92
C ILE A 136 -5.40 -0.65 -1.80
N SER A 137 -6.56 -0.61 -1.18
CA SER A 137 -7.29 0.64 -0.98
C SER A 137 -6.54 1.56 -0.02
N PHE A 138 -5.98 1.02 1.06
CA PHE A 138 -5.28 1.79 2.08
C PHE A 138 -4.03 2.45 1.52
N TYR A 139 -3.10 1.68 0.93
CA TYR A 139 -1.87 2.26 0.42
C TYR A 139 -2.10 3.16 -0.80
N THR A 140 -3.11 2.87 -1.64
CA THR A 140 -3.45 3.73 -2.78
C THR A 140 -3.99 5.07 -2.31
N PHE A 141 -4.92 5.09 -1.33
CA PHE A 141 -5.44 6.34 -0.77
C PHE A 141 -4.38 7.10 0.02
N GLN A 142 -3.49 6.40 0.71
CA GLN A 142 -2.37 7.00 1.43
C GLN A 142 -1.41 7.71 0.48
N CYS A 143 -1.04 7.07 -0.63
CA CYS A 143 -0.23 7.68 -1.69
C CYS A 143 -0.94 8.86 -2.35
N LEU A 144 -2.25 8.73 -2.61
CA LEU A 144 -3.05 9.82 -3.18
C LEU A 144 -3.15 11.02 -2.22
N SER A 145 -3.35 10.77 -0.93
CA SER A 145 -3.35 11.82 0.10
C SER A 145 -2.03 12.58 0.11
N TYR A 146 -0.88 11.87 0.04
CA TYR A 146 0.43 12.49 -0.06
C TYR A 146 0.55 13.40 -1.28
N THR A 147 0.20 12.94 -2.49
CA THR A 147 0.29 13.77 -3.70
C THR A 147 -0.64 14.98 -3.65
N MET A 148 -1.81 14.84 -3.01
CA MET A 148 -2.73 15.93 -2.77
C MET A 148 -2.16 16.96 -1.79
N ASP A 149 -1.54 16.51 -0.70
CA ASP A 149 -0.92 17.39 0.30
C ASP A 149 0.28 18.15 -0.29
N VAL A 150 1.10 17.50 -1.12
CA VAL A 150 2.19 18.16 -1.86
C VAL A 150 1.63 19.18 -2.85
N TYR A 151 0.56 18.86 -3.57
CA TYR A 151 -0.07 19.80 -4.50
C TYR A 151 -0.63 21.03 -3.79
N ARG A 152 -1.24 20.87 -2.62
CA ARG A 152 -1.78 21.95 -1.78
C ARG A 152 -0.67 22.76 -1.09
N GLY A 153 0.57 22.24 -1.06
CA GLY A 153 1.68 22.87 -0.33
C GLY A 153 1.63 22.65 1.18
N THR A 154 0.78 21.74 1.65
CA THR A 154 0.68 21.39 3.09
C THR A 154 1.75 20.40 3.52
N ALA A 155 2.29 19.61 2.58
CA ALA A 155 3.40 18.69 2.81
C ALA A 155 4.61 19.08 1.98
N ALA A 156 5.81 18.96 2.57
CA ALA A 156 7.06 19.02 1.81
C ALA A 156 7.20 17.78 0.93
N VAL A 157 7.90 17.94 -0.21
CA VAL A 157 8.18 16.82 -1.12
C VAL A 157 9.20 15.90 -0.48
N GLN A 158 8.87 14.62 -0.34
CA GLN A 158 9.83 13.61 0.13
C GLN A 158 10.85 13.30 -0.99
N LYS A 159 12.12 13.53 -0.69
CA LYS A 159 13.22 13.31 -1.64
C LYS A 159 13.85 11.92 -1.49
N ASP A 160 13.68 11.29 -0.34
CA ASP A 160 14.21 9.94 -0.07
C ASP A 160 13.16 8.88 -0.43
N PRO A 161 13.41 8.06 -1.48
CA PRO A 161 12.50 7.00 -1.89
C PRO A 161 12.33 5.92 -0.83
N VAL A 162 13.37 5.69 0.00
CA VAL A 162 13.32 4.69 1.08
C VAL A 162 12.39 5.16 2.19
N ALA A 163 12.47 6.43 2.58
CA ALA A 163 11.57 7.01 3.58
C ALA A 163 10.11 7.01 3.10
N PHE A 164 9.89 7.35 1.81
CA PHE A 164 8.55 7.30 1.23
C PHE A 164 8.01 5.86 1.16
N GLY A 165 8.85 4.91 0.72
CA GLY A 165 8.50 3.49 0.72
C GLY A 165 8.15 2.98 2.12
N ALA A 166 8.97 3.29 3.13
CA ALA A 166 8.71 2.92 4.52
C ALA A 166 7.37 3.48 5.04
N TYR A 167 7.04 4.73 4.69
CA TYR A 167 5.76 5.34 5.02
C TYR A 167 4.57 4.57 4.45
N VAL A 168 4.65 4.20 3.16
CA VAL A 168 3.53 3.53 2.48
C VAL A 168 3.38 2.07 2.91
N THR A 169 4.51 1.36 3.12
CA THR A 169 4.51 -0.08 3.41
C THR A 169 4.40 -0.42 4.89
N LEU A 170 4.37 0.57 5.78
CA LEU A 170 4.43 0.34 7.22
C LEU A 170 3.37 -0.69 7.65
N PHE A 171 3.83 -1.88 8.04
CA PHE A 171 2.99 -3.06 8.26
C PHE A 171 1.86 -2.86 9.29
N PRO A 172 2.03 -2.12 10.42
CA PRO A 172 0.93 -1.91 11.35
C PRO A 172 -0.20 -1.07 10.75
N GLN A 173 0.14 -0.15 9.85
CA GLN A 173 -0.81 0.75 9.21
C GLN A 173 -1.53 0.09 8.04
N LEU A 174 -0.82 -0.77 7.28
CA LEU A 174 -1.32 -1.39 6.06
C LEU A 174 -2.52 -2.32 6.30
N ILE A 175 -2.58 -2.97 7.48
CA ILE A 175 -3.58 -4.01 7.76
C ILE A 175 -4.71 -3.50 8.66
N ALA A 176 -4.41 -2.73 9.70
CA ALA A 176 -5.39 -2.36 10.73
C ALA A 176 -5.35 -0.88 11.12
N GLY A 177 -4.47 -0.09 10.53
CA GLY A 177 -4.29 1.31 10.91
C GLY A 177 -5.27 2.27 10.24
N PRO A 178 -5.57 3.42 10.86
CA PRO A 178 -6.21 4.53 10.19
C PRO A 178 -5.29 5.04 9.07
N ILE A 179 -5.87 5.68 8.03
CA ILE A 179 -5.08 6.37 7.01
C ILE A 179 -4.38 7.55 7.70
N VAL A 180 -3.08 7.38 7.98
CA VAL A 180 -2.26 8.43 8.57
C VAL A 180 -1.74 9.33 7.44
N ARG A 181 -1.92 10.63 7.59
CA ARG A 181 -1.44 11.58 6.59
C ARG A 181 0.09 11.67 6.65
N TYR A 182 0.71 11.87 5.48
CA TYR A 182 2.17 12.02 5.41
C TYR A 182 2.68 13.16 6.31
N VAL A 183 1.95 14.27 6.40
CA VAL A 183 2.31 15.42 7.24
C VAL A 183 2.51 15.04 8.70
N ASP A 184 1.70 14.12 9.22
CA ASP A 184 1.74 13.71 10.63
C ASP A 184 2.96 12.84 10.96
N VAL A 185 3.47 12.10 9.96
CA VAL A 185 4.59 11.16 10.12
C VAL A 185 5.90 11.69 9.55
N ALA A 186 5.85 12.71 8.68
CA ALA A 186 7.02 13.24 7.99
C ALA A 186 8.13 13.64 8.96
N ARG A 187 7.77 14.29 10.06
CA ARG A 187 8.72 14.75 11.08
C ARG A 187 9.46 13.58 11.72
N GLU A 188 8.75 12.48 12.02
CA GLU A 188 9.33 11.27 12.63
C GLU A 188 10.19 10.47 11.64
N LEU A 189 9.90 10.56 10.34
CA LEU A 189 10.71 9.91 9.29
C LEU A 189 12.01 10.65 9.02
N GLU A 190 12.02 11.98 9.16
CA GLU A 190 13.16 12.83 8.86
C GLU A 190 14.02 13.14 10.10
N HIS A 191 13.39 13.42 11.22
CA HIS A 191 14.02 13.83 12.48
C HIS A 191 13.51 12.99 13.65
N ARG A 192 14.18 11.87 13.90
CA ARG A 192 13.90 11.02 15.06
C ARG A 192 14.75 11.49 16.24
N THR A 193 14.09 11.90 17.30
CA THR A 193 14.68 12.09 18.64
C THR A 193 14.87 10.78 19.37
#